data_0a7d88f93b5c7745d0bf671bfc4e5905
#
_entry.id   0a7d88f93b5c7745d0bf671bfc4e5905
#
_cell.length_a   1.000
_cell.length_b   1.000
_cell.length_c   1.000
_cell.angle_alpha   90.00
_cell.angle_beta   90.00
_cell.angle_gamma   90.00
#
_symmetry.space_group_name_H-M   'P 1'
#
loop_
_entity.id
_entity.type
_entity.pdbx_description
1 polymer ?
#
loop_
_entity_poly.entity_id
_entity_poly.type
_entity_poly.pdbx_seq_one_letter_code
_entity_poly.pdbx_strand_id
1 'polypeptide(L)'
;MFDIRNYPQALAVSQSAALTPDEYRRLYRQSVDDPDTFWAEQAKRLDWIKPWSSVQQCDLNTGKARWFDGAQLNVSYNCIDRHLAQRSEQTALLWEGDDPKDAKTITYRELHHQVCRLANALKARGVKKGDRVCIYMPMIPEAAFAMLACTRIGAIHSVVFGGFSPDALRDRILDADCRTVITADEGVRGGKRIPLKQNVDKALASCPAVSSVFVVRRTGGDVSWAEGRDLWYHEATDNAGDDCIPEPMEAEDPLFILYTSGSTGKPKGVLHTTGGYLLQATMTFKVVFDYRDGEVFWCTADVGWVTGHSYIVYGPLANGAISLMFEGVPNYPDTSRFWQVVDKHQVNIFYTAPTALRALMREARRHCRVLRAKACACWAASASRSTPKPGNGISRKSGKSAAPSSIPGGRPKPAASCSHRFPARSHSSPVAPPSPCSACNRYCWTKKAS
;
A
#
# COMPACT_ATOMS: atom_id res chain seq x y z
N MET A 1 -29.08 18.59 4.11
CA MET A 1 -28.91 18.78 2.65
C MET A 1 -27.47 19.16 2.43
N PHE A 2 -26.64 18.24 1.92
CA PHE A 2 -25.22 18.52 1.68
C PHE A 2 -25.10 19.28 0.36
N ASP A 3 -24.54 20.48 0.41
CA ASP A 3 -24.22 21.27 -0.77
C ASP A 3 -23.08 20.58 -1.54
N ILE A 4 -23.44 19.81 -2.56
CA ILE A 4 -22.48 19.21 -3.49
C ILE A 4 -22.07 20.33 -4.45
N ARG A 5 -21.01 21.05 -4.11
CA ARG A 5 -20.41 22.01 -5.03
C ARG A 5 -19.85 21.25 -6.22
N ASN A 6 -20.48 21.37 -7.36
CA ASN A 6 -19.91 20.92 -8.62
C ASN A 6 -18.71 21.80 -8.96
N TYR A 7 -17.52 21.21 -8.86
CA TYR A 7 -16.30 21.83 -9.37
C TYR A 7 -16.15 21.40 -10.84
N PRO A 8 -16.30 22.32 -11.82
CA PRO A 8 -16.11 21.97 -13.22
C PRO A 8 -14.66 21.48 -13.42
N GLN A 9 -14.52 20.37 -14.14
CA GLN A 9 -13.20 19.87 -14.52
C GLN A 9 -12.52 20.88 -15.44
N ALA A 10 -11.24 21.16 -15.21
CA ALA A 10 -10.48 21.95 -16.15
C ALA A 10 -10.42 21.21 -17.51
N LEU A 11 -10.83 21.89 -18.59
CA LEU A 11 -10.89 21.31 -19.94
C LEU A 11 -9.58 20.61 -20.34
N ALA A 12 -8.42 21.23 -20.03
CA ALA A 12 -7.12 20.65 -20.31
C ALA A 12 -6.90 19.28 -19.62
N VAL A 13 -7.47 19.07 -18.43
CA VAL A 13 -7.38 17.79 -17.70
C VAL A 13 -8.26 16.74 -18.33
N SER A 14 -9.50 17.07 -18.71
CA SER A 14 -10.43 16.12 -19.32
C SER A 14 -9.98 15.70 -20.73
N GLN A 15 -9.30 16.58 -21.46
CA GLN A 15 -8.75 16.26 -22.80
C GLN A 15 -7.49 15.40 -22.76
N SER A 16 -6.70 15.47 -21.67
CA SER A 16 -5.48 14.69 -21.52
C SER A 16 -5.63 13.40 -20.72
N ALA A 17 -6.80 13.15 -20.11
CA ALA A 17 -7.05 11.96 -19.31
C ALA A 17 -7.06 10.70 -20.18
N ALA A 18 -6.47 9.60 -19.67
CA ALA A 18 -6.46 8.30 -20.33
C ALA A 18 -7.87 7.70 -20.48
N LEU A 19 -8.81 8.16 -19.65
CA LEU A 19 -10.21 7.72 -19.69
C LEU A 19 -11.12 8.94 -19.77
N THR A 20 -11.84 9.09 -20.88
CA THR A 20 -12.82 10.17 -21.06
C THR A 20 -14.10 9.90 -20.25
N PRO A 21 -14.92 10.93 -19.92
CA PRO A 21 -16.19 10.72 -19.24
C PRO A 21 -17.17 9.80 -19.98
N ASP A 22 -17.17 9.82 -21.31
CA ASP A 22 -18.05 8.94 -22.11
C ASP A 22 -17.57 7.50 -22.08
N GLU A 23 -16.27 7.28 -22.20
CA GLU A 23 -15.67 5.96 -22.10
C GLU A 23 -15.86 5.37 -20.69
N TYR A 24 -15.71 6.20 -19.63
CA TYR A 24 -16.04 5.77 -18.28
C TYR A 24 -17.50 5.31 -18.16
N ARG A 25 -18.46 6.08 -18.69
CA ARG A 25 -19.88 5.71 -18.66
C ARG A 25 -20.14 4.41 -19.41
N ARG A 26 -19.50 4.23 -20.55
CA ARG A 26 -19.58 2.99 -21.33
C ARG A 26 -19.05 1.79 -20.55
N LEU A 27 -17.84 1.89 -20.02
CA LEU A 27 -17.19 0.83 -19.22
C LEU A 27 -17.97 0.52 -17.95
N TYR A 28 -18.48 1.55 -17.27
CA TYR A 28 -19.32 1.38 -16.09
C TYR A 28 -20.59 0.59 -16.40
N ARG A 29 -21.31 0.95 -17.48
CA ARG A 29 -22.48 0.18 -17.90
C ARG A 29 -22.13 -1.25 -18.23
N GLN A 30 -21.09 -1.47 -19.01
CA GLN A 30 -20.63 -2.82 -19.35
C GLN A 30 -20.30 -3.63 -18.09
N SER A 31 -19.66 -3.03 -17.07
CA SER A 31 -19.33 -3.73 -15.82
C SER A 31 -20.54 -4.15 -15.00
N VAL A 32 -21.69 -3.51 -15.21
CA VAL A 32 -22.96 -3.82 -14.52
C VAL A 32 -23.84 -4.76 -15.36
N ASP A 33 -23.95 -4.48 -16.66
CA ASP A 33 -24.89 -5.17 -17.55
C ASP A 33 -24.30 -6.50 -18.09
N ASP A 34 -22.98 -6.54 -18.29
CA ASP A 34 -22.23 -7.71 -18.78
C ASP A 34 -20.87 -7.83 -18.06
N PRO A 35 -20.88 -8.19 -16.78
CA PRO A 35 -19.66 -8.26 -15.97
C PRO A 35 -18.68 -9.32 -16.48
N ASP A 36 -19.13 -10.40 -17.07
CA ASP A 36 -18.24 -11.47 -17.56
C ASP A 36 -17.37 -10.95 -18.71
N THR A 37 -17.97 -10.32 -19.70
CA THR A 37 -17.21 -9.71 -20.79
C THR A 37 -16.31 -8.58 -20.30
N PHE A 38 -16.82 -7.74 -19.40
CA PHE A 38 -16.02 -6.64 -18.84
C PHE A 38 -14.77 -7.15 -18.15
N TRP A 39 -14.91 -8.10 -17.21
CA TRP A 39 -13.77 -8.60 -16.43
C TRP A 39 -12.83 -9.47 -17.27
N ALA A 40 -13.34 -10.21 -18.26
CA ALA A 40 -12.51 -10.92 -19.22
C ALA A 40 -11.59 -9.95 -20.01
N GLU A 41 -12.13 -8.81 -20.45
CA GLU A 41 -11.33 -7.77 -21.13
C GLU A 41 -10.32 -7.12 -20.19
N GLN A 42 -10.70 -6.79 -18.95
CA GLN A 42 -9.75 -6.22 -17.99
C GLN A 42 -8.65 -7.21 -17.61
N ALA A 43 -8.94 -8.50 -17.54
CA ALA A 43 -7.98 -9.55 -17.21
C ALA A 43 -6.84 -9.68 -18.21
N LYS A 44 -7.00 -9.22 -19.46
CA LYS A 44 -5.92 -9.13 -20.47
C LYS A 44 -4.77 -8.19 -20.07
N ARG A 45 -4.92 -7.44 -19.00
CA ARG A 45 -3.85 -6.61 -18.40
C ARG A 45 -2.78 -7.43 -17.69
N LEU A 46 -3.07 -8.69 -17.40
CA LEU A 46 -2.19 -9.62 -16.71
C LEU A 46 -1.77 -10.75 -17.65
N ASP A 47 -0.58 -11.29 -17.39
CA ASP A 47 -0.08 -12.48 -18.06
C ASP A 47 -0.51 -13.71 -17.26
N TRP A 48 -1.30 -14.55 -17.92
CA TRP A 48 -1.83 -15.79 -17.37
C TRP A 48 -1.04 -16.99 -17.88
N ILE A 49 -0.63 -17.89 -16.99
CA ILE A 49 0.00 -19.17 -17.35
C ILE A 49 -1.04 -20.09 -17.99
N LYS A 50 -2.26 -20.07 -17.44
CA LYS A 50 -3.42 -20.81 -17.95
C LYS A 50 -4.63 -19.89 -17.88
N PRO A 51 -5.45 -19.79 -18.95
CA PRO A 51 -6.66 -18.99 -18.95
C PRO A 51 -7.76 -19.63 -18.09
N TRP A 52 -8.78 -18.85 -17.76
CA TRP A 52 -9.96 -19.28 -17.00
C TRP A 52 -10.96 -20.05 -17.87
N SER A 53 -11.72 -20.92 -17.21
CA SER A 53 -12.91 -21.57 -17.79
C SER A 53 -14.19 -20.75 -17.58
N SER A 54 -14.24 -19.97 -16.48
CA SER A 54 -15.35 -19.08 -16.12
C SER A 54 -14.80 -17.82 -15.45
N VAL A 55 -15.32 -16.66 -15.82
CA VAL A 55 -14.85 -15.36 -15.26
C VAL A 55 -15.29 -15.20 -13.82
N GLN A 56 -16.58 -15.45 -13.55
CA GLN A 56 -17.13 -15.39 -12.20
C GLN A 56 -18.16 -16.48 -11.95
N GLN A 57 -18.21 -16.94 -10.71
CA GLN A 57 -19.25 -17.80 -10.17
C GLN A 57 -19.64 -17.22 -8.81
N CYS A 58 -20.69 -16.39 -8.80
CA CYS A 58 -21.13 -15.67 -7.60
C CYS A 58 -22.54 -16.09 -7.24
N ASP A 59 -22.70 -16.62 -6.02
CA ASP A 59 -24.00 -16.89 -5.40
C ASP A 59 -24.12 -16.09 -4.10
N LEU A 60 -24.84 -15.00 -4.16
CA LEU A 60 -25.05 -14.10 -3.03
C LEU A 60 -25.87 -14.76 -1.89
N ASN A 61 -26.66 -15.79 -2.17
CA ASN A 61 -27.46 -16.48 -1.15
C ASN A 61 -26.58 -17.34 -0.26
N THR A 62 -25.56 -17.96 -0.83
CA THR A 62 -24.59 -18.78 -0.09
C THR A 62 -23.34 -17.99 0.32
N GLY A 63 -23.19 -16.77 -0.14
CA GLY A 63 -22.00 -15.93 0.09
C GLY A 63 -20.74 -16.46 -0.60
N LYS A 64 -20.88 -17.35 -1.59
CA LYS A 64 -19.75 -17.89 -2.35
C LYS A 64 -19.48 -17.01 -3.57
N ALA A 65 -18.22 -16.65 -3.76
CA ALA A 65 -17.73 -15.94 -4.94
C ALA A 65 -16.41 -16.56 -5.38
N ARG A 66 -16.28 -16.87 -6.66
CA ARG A 66 -15.05 -17.33 -7.31
C ARG A 66 -14.84 -16.52 -8.56
N TRP A 67 -13.59 -16.14 -8.78
CA TRP A 67 -13.18 -15.35 -9.93
C TRP A 67 -12.09 -16.08 -10.73
N PHE A 68 -12.23 -16.07 -12.06
CA PHE A 68 -11.27 -16.67 -12.99
C PHE A 68 -11.01 -18.15 -12.70
N ASP A 69 -12.07 -18.93 -12.59
CA ASP A 69 -12.02 -20.34 -12.20
C ASP A 69 -11.10 -21.15 -13.14
N GLY A 70 -10.18 -21.92 -12.54
CA GLY A 70 -9.18 -22.72 -13.25
C GLY A 70 -8.04 -21.94 -13.91
N ALA A 71 -8.02 -20.61 -13.79
CA ALA A 71 -6.92 -19.81 -14.32
C ALA A 71 -5.68 -19.86 -13.39
N GLN A 72 -4.50 -19.77 -13.99
CA GLN A 72 -3.23 -19.76 -13.26
C GLN A 72 -2.37 -18.57 -13.67
N LEU A 73 -1.73 -17.94 -12.67
CA LEU A 73 -0.78 -16.85 -12.85
C LEU A 73 0.22 -16.84 -11.68
N ASN A 74 1.24 -15.98 -11.77
CA ASN A 74 2.08 -15.65 -10.63
C ASN A 74 2.16 -14.12 -10.47
N VAL A 75 2.02 -13.63 -9.25
CA VAL A 75 2.03 -12.19 -8.96
C VAL A 75 3.42 -11.59 -9.13
N SER A 76 4.47 -12.27 -8.65
CA SER A 76 5.85 -11.81 -8.82
C SER A 76 6.22 -11.73 -10.30
N TYR A 77 5.85 -12.73 -11.12
CA TYR A 77 6.04 -12.69 -12.57
C TYR A 77 5.40 -11.46 -13.20
N ASN A 78 4.14 -11.20 -12.87
CA ASN A 78 3.41 -10.06 -13.40
C ASN A 78 3.96 -8.70 -12.95
N CYS A 79 4.63 -8.65 -11.80
CA CYS A 79 5.24 -7.44 -11.28
C CYS A 79 6.67 -7.22 -11.78
N ILE A 80 7.39 -8.27 -12.19
CA ILE A 80 8.82 -8.19 -12.47
C ILE A 80 9.16 -8.79 -13.84
N ASP A 81 9.03 -10.12 -13.99
CA ASP A 81 9.61 -10.90 -15.09
C ASP A 81 9.13 -10.42 -16.45
N ARG A 82 7.83 -10.18 -16.60
CA ARG A 82 7.24 -9.73 -17.88
C ARG A 82 7.77 -8.38 -18.36
N HIS A 83 8.39 -7.60 -17.47
CA HIS A 83 8.98 -6.31 -17.81
C HIS A 83 10.46 -6.39 -18.17
N LEU A 84 11.16 -7.49 -17.86
CA LEU A 84 12.61 -7.59 -18.04
C LEU A 84 13.07 -7.43 -19.47
N ALA A 85 12.33 -7.98 -20.44
CA ALA A 85 12.73 -7.89 -21.84
C ALA A 85 12.82 -6.45 -22.39
N GLN A 86 11.99 -5.53 -21.86
CA GLN A 86 11.88 -4.17 -22.38
C GLN A 86 12.32 -3.11 -21.38
N ARG A 87 12.34 -3.43 -20.07
CA ARG A 87 12.50 -2.46 -18.97
C ARG A 87 13.49 -2.89 -17.90
N SER A 88 14.41 -3.83 -18.22
CA SER A 88 15.36 -4.35 -17.22
C SER A 88 16.16 -3.26 -16.50
N GLU A 89 16.60 -2.24 -17.23
CA GLU A 89 17.38 -1.12 -16.70
C GLU A 89 16.51 0.06 -16.20
N GLN A 90 15.19 -0.02 -16.41
CA GLN A 90 14.28 0.99 -15.87
C GLN A 90 14.22 0.86 -14.34
N THR A 91 14.16 1.98 -13.66
CA THR A 91 13.90 2.03 -12.23
C THR A 91 12.54 1.41 -11.91
N ALA A 92 12.53 0.42 -11.02
CA ALA A 92 11.31 -0.18 -10.45
C ALA A 92 10.95 0.50 -9.13
N LEU A 93 11.95 0.62 -8.23
CA LEU A 93 11.77 1.22 -6.92
C LEU A 93 12.77 2.37 -6.70
N LEU A 94 12.27 3.49 -6.23
CA LEU A 94 13.05 4.54 -5.60
C LEU A 94 12.83 4.41 -4.09
N TRP A 95 13.88 4.27 -3.33
CA TRP A 95 13.79 4.31 -1.88
C TRP A 95 14.40 5.60 -1.33
N GLU A 96 13.68 6.22 -0.42
CA GLU A 96 14.13 7.40 0.31
C GLU A 96 14.09 7.10 1.80
N GLY A 97 15.23 7.21 2.45
CA GLY A 97 15.40 6.95 3.87
C GLY A 97 14.81 8.03 4.77
N ASP A 98 14.81 7.76 6.07
CA ASP A 98 14.46 8.76 7.09
C ASP A 98 15.43 9.94 7.05
N ASP A 99 16.77 9.68 6.95
CA ASP A 99 17.75 10.71 6.63
C ASP A 99 17.64 11.10 5.14
N PRO A 100 17.52 12.40 4.81
CA PRO A 100 17.48 12.88 3.43
C PRO A 100 18.71 12.51 2.56
N LYS A 101 19.81 12.10 3.16
CA LYS A 101 21.01 11.65 2.46
C LYS A 101 20.90 10.19 2.02
N ASP A 102 20.04 9.40 2.65
CA ASP A 102 19.85 8.01 2.34
C ASP A 102 18.84 7.85 1.19
N ALA A 103 19.30 7.33 0.07
CA ALA A 103 18.43 6.99 -1.05
C ALA A 103 19.02 5.83 -1.84
N LYS A 104 18.16 5.01 -2.45
CA LYS A 104 18.55 3.93 -3.36
C LYS A 104 17.65 3.93 -4.59
N THR A 105 18.24 3.63 -5.73
CA THR A 105 17.52 3.34 -6.97
C THR A 105 17.68 1.86 -7.27
N ILE A 106 16.59 1.17 -7.58
CA ILE A 106 16.56 -0.26 -7.84
C ILE A 106 15.89 -0.46 -9.18
N THR A 107 16.61 -1.05 -10.13
CA THR A 107 16.10 -1.39 -11.46
C THR A 107 15.21 -2.65 -11.41
N TYR A 108 14.43 -2.92 -12.48
CA TYR A 108 13.67 -4.16 -12.60
C TYR A 108 14.58 -5.39 -12.59
N ARG A 109 15.78 -5.30 -13.17
CA ARG A 109 16.80 -6.37 -13.13
C ARG A 109 17.28 -6.63 -11.70
N GLU A 110 17.66 -5.58 -10.98
CA GLU A 110 18.11 -5.70 -9.59
C GLU A 110 16.99 -6.23 -8.69
N LEU A 111 15.75 -5.74 -8.89
CA LEU A 111 14.58 -6.24 -8.17
C LEU A 111 14.37 -7.75 -8.41
N HIS A 112 14.50 -8.21 -9.66
CA HIS A 112 14.42 -9.62 -10.01
C HIS A 112 15.46 -10.45 -9.26
N HIS A 113 16.74 -10.04 -9.30
CA HIS A 113 17.82 -10.74 -8.61
C HIS A 113 17.59 -10.83 -7.12
N GLN A 114 17.24 -9.72 -6.46
CA GLN A 114 16.99 -9.69 -5.02
C GLN A 114 15.79 -10.58 -4.63
N VAL A 115 14.72 -10.55 -5.41
CA VAL A 115 13.53 -11.36 -5.17
C VAL A 115 13.82 -12.85 -5.37
N CYS A 116 14.56 -13.23 -6.42
CA CYS A 116 14.93 -14.63 -6.67
C CYS A 116 15.85 -15.19 -5.58
N ARG A 117 16.87 -14.45 -5.16
CA ARG A 117 17.78 -14.84 -4.08
C ARG A 117 17.04 -15.05 -2.77
N LEU A 118 16.17 -14.10 -2.38
CA LEU A 118 15.36 -14.28 -1.17
C LEU A 118 14.38 -15.44 -1.29
N ALA A 119 13.75 -15.63 -2.44
CA ALA A 119 12.84 -16.75 -2.71
C ALA A 119 13.57 -18.10 -2.54
N ASN A 120 14.78 -18.21 -3.08
CA ASN A 120 15.61 -19.42 -2.93
C ASN A 120 16.09 -19.60 -1.48
N ALA A 121 16.46 -18.53 -0.77
CA ALA A 121 16.81 -18.60 0.64
C ALA A 121 15.64 -19.07 1.52
N LEU A 122 14.42 -18.61 1.23
CA LEU A 122 13.19 -19.10 1.88
C LEU A 122 12.94 -20.58 1.60
N LYS A 123 13.09 -21.02 0.34
CA LYS A 123 12.99 -22.44 -0.04
C LYS A 123 14.03 -23.30 0.67
N ALA A 124 15.27 -22.84 0.80
CA ALA A 124 16.34 -23.54 1.53
C ALA A 124 16.01 -23.72 3.01
N ARG A 125 15.16 -22.85 3.59
CA ARG A 125 14.64 -22.99 4.96
C ARG A 125 13.31 -23.76 5.03
N GLY A 126 12.91 -24.41 3.94
CA GLY A 126 11.74 -25.28 3.86
C GLY A 126 10.41 -24.56 3.59
N VAL A 127 10.41 -23.25 3.28
CA VAL A 127 9.21 -22.52 2.89
C VAL A 127 8.74 -22.99 1.52
N LYS A 128 7.47 -23.31 1.39
CA LYS A 128 6.82 -23.80 0.17
C LYS A 128 5.45 -23.18 -0.03
N LYS A 129 4.84 -23.47 -1.17
CA LYS A 129 3.48 -23.02 -1.51
C LYS A 129 2.49 -23.29 -0.36
N GLY A 130 1.74 -22.25 0.00
CA GLY A 130 0.74 -22.29 1.08
C GLY A 130 1.29 -22.03 2.48
N ASP A 131 2.61 -22.00 2.70
CA ASP A 131 3.18 -21.62 3.98
C ASP A 131 3.01 -20.12 4.26
N ARG A 132 2.89 -19.73 5.54
CA ARG A 132 2.74 -18.34 5.94
C ARG A 132 4.05 -17.78 6.43
N VAL A 133 4.40 -16.60 5.92
CA VAL A 133 5.60 -15.85 6.26
C VAL A 133 5.19 -14.50 6.86
N CYS A 134 5.60 -14.23 8.09
CA CYS A 134 5.39 -12.95 8.74
C CYS A 134 6.49 -11.96 8.32
N ILE A 135 6.10 -10.76 7.86
CA ILE A 135 7.03 -9.69 7.50
C ILE A 135 6.81 -8.53 8.48
N TYR A 136 7.78 -8.33 9.40
CA TYR A 136 7.77 -7.25 10.39
C TYR A 136 8.99 -6.36 10.16
N MET A 137 8.85 -5.42 9.22
CA MET A 137 9.96 -4.65 8.66
C MET A 137 9.66 -3.14 8.66
N PRO A 138 10.70 -2.30 8.65
CA PRO A 138 10.54 -0.89 8.32
C PRO A 138 10.29 -0.74 6.81
N MET A 139 10.01 0.49 6.36
CA MET A 139 9.76 0.82 4.96
C MET A 139 11.06 0.87 4.15
N ILE A 140 11.75 -0.26 4.03
CA ILE A 140 12.98 -0.45 3.25
C ILE A 140 12.72 -1.38 2.05
N PRO A 141 13.58 -1.35 1.01
CA PRO A 141 13.37 -2.15 -0.20
C PRO A 141 13.20 -3.64 0.07
N GLU A 142 13.89 -4.17 1.06
CA GLU A 142 13.84 -5.57 1.47
C GLU A 142 12.42 -6.01 1.91
N ALA A 143 11.56 -5.08 2.37
CA ALA A 143 10.16 -5.39 2.65
C ALA A 143 9.38 -5.68 1.35
N ALA A 144 9.61 -4.93 0.28
CA ALA A 144 9.02 -5.20 -1.03
C ALA A 144 9.59 -6.49 -1.63
N PHE A 145 10.91 -6.73 -1.49
CA PHE A 145 11.53 -7.98 -1.92
C PHE A 145 10.92 -9.19 -1.22
N ALA A 146 10.68 -9.09 0.10
CA ALA A 146 10.07 -10.15 0.89
C ALA A 146 8.63 -10.47 0.44
N MET A 147 7.82 -9.46 0.18
CA MET A 147 6.47 -9.63 -0.35
C MET A 147 6.50 -10.35 -1.70
N LEU A 148 7.35 -9.89 -2.63
CA LEU A 148 7.47 -10.46 -3.98
C LEU A 148 8.11 -11.85 -3.98
N ALA A 149 9.07 -12.12 -3.09
CA ALA A 149 9.67 -13.45 -2.94
C ALA A 149 8.65 -14.48 -2.44
N CYS A 150 7.83 -14.13 -1.44
CA CYS A 150 6.75 -14.98 -0.99
C CYS A 150 5.78 -15.30 -2.13
N THR A 151 5.33 -14.29 -2.89
CA THR A 151 4.39 -14.51 -4.00
C THR A 151 5.03 -15.31 -5.13
N ARG A 152 6.37 -15.22 -5.31
CA ARG A 152 7.08 -15.98 -6.34
C ARG A 152 7.02 -17.48 -6.09
N ILE A 153 7.14 -17.91 -4.84
CA ILE A 153 7.11 -19.33 -4.44
C ILE A 153 5.74 -19.81 -3.95
N GLY A 154 4.71 -18.99 -4.09
CA GLY A 154 3.35 -19.32 -3.63
C GLY A 154 3.18 -19.33 -2.12
N ALA A 155 4.09 -18.75 -1.35
CA ALA A 155 3.93 -18.55 0.08
C ALA A 155 3.01 -17.35 0.37
N ILE A 156 2.23 -17.47 1.45
CA ILE A 156 1.27 -16.45 1.88
C ILE A 156 1.98 -15.49 2.84
N HIS A 157 2.13 -14.22 2.47
CA HIS A 157 2.75 -13.29 3.40
C HIS A 157 1.73 -12.60 4.31
N SER A 158 2.15 -12.27 5.53
CA SER A 158 1.42 -11.46 6.48
C SER A 158 2.32 -10.30 6.93
N VAL A 159 2.09 -9.11 6.38
CA VAL A 159 2.87 -7.93 6.73
C VAL A 159 2.30 -7.30 7.98
N VAL A 160 3.16 -7.07 8.96
CA VAL A 160 2.84 -6.44 10.23
C VAL A 160 3.56 -5.10 10.31
N PHE A 161 2.82 -4.02 10.59
CA PHE A 161 3.38 -2.69 10.72
C PHE A 161 4.49 -2.63 11.76
N GLY A 162 5.69 -2.14 11.40
CA GLY A 162 6.87 -2.10 12.26
C GLY A 162 6.73 -1.29 13.55
N GLY A 163 5.66 -0.50 13.67
CA GLY A 163 5.33 0.23 14.90
C GLY A 163 4.43 -0.52 15.88
N PHE A 164 4.02 -1.76 15.59
CA PHE A 164 3.21 -2.55 16.53
C PHE A 164 4.04 -3.16 17.64
N SER A 165 3.38 -3.39 18.80
CA SER A 165 3.99 -4.00 19.98
C SER A 165 4.31 -5.48 19.75
N PRO A 166 5.22 -6.07 20.58
CA PRO A 166 5.49 -7.50 20.55
C PRO A 166 4.25 -8.38 20.72
N ASP A 167 3.29 -7.99 21.57
CA ASP A 167 2.04 -8.74 21.75
C ASP A 167 1.19 -8.73 20.46
N ALA A 168 1.09 -7.58 19.81
CA ALA A 168 0.35 -7.46 18.56
C ALA A 168 1.00 -8.27 17.42
N LEU A 169 2.31 -8.39 17.43
CA LEU A 169 3.07 -9.24 16.50
C LEU A 169 2.84 -10.73 16.81
N ARG A 170 3.00 -11.13 18.08
CA ARG A 170 2.74 -12.50 18.56
C ARG A 170 1.36 -13.01 18.12
N ASP A 171 0.32 -12.21 18.39
CA ASP A 171 -1.05 -12.61 18.12
C ASP A 171 -1.28 -12.89 16.62
N ARG A 172 -0.63 -12.13 15.73
CA ARG A 172 -0.70 -12.34 14.27
C ARG A 172 0.11 -13.55 13.81
N ILE A 173 1.28 -13.79 14.40
CA ILE A 173 2.09 -14.97 14.11
C ILE A 173 1.34 -16.25 14.47
N LEU A 174 0.70 -16.26 15.65
CA LEU A 174 -0.08 -17.41 16.12
C LEU A 174 -1.35 -17.62 15.29
N ASP A 175 -2.12 -16.55 15.03
CA ASP A 175 -3.37 -16.65 14.29
C ASP A 175 -3.16 -17.10 12.83
N ALA A 176 -2.09 -16.63 12.17
CA ALA A 176 -1.74 -17.04 10.82
C ALA A 176 -0.92 -18.34 10.78
N ASP A 177 -0.51 -18.92 11.90
CA ASP A 177 0.42 -20.07 11.99
C ASP A 177 1.69 -19.82 11.15
N CYS A 178 2.35 -18.68 11.33
CA CYS A 178 3.59 -18.34 10.65
C CYS A 178 4.76 -19.13 11.28
N ARG A 179 5.59 -19.75 10.43
CA ARG A 179 6.80 -20.48 10.85
C ARG A 179 8.09 -19.76 10.49
N THR A 180 8.00 -18.74 9.64
CA THR A 180 9.12 -17.92 9.21
C THR A 180 8.77 -16.45 9.46
N VAL A 181 9.75 -15.70 9.96
CA VAL A 181 9.65 -14.24 10.17
C VAL A 181 10.77 -13.55 9.41
N ILE A 182 10.48 -12.45 8.75
CA ILE A 182 11.45 -11.56 8.13
C ILE A 182 11.38 -10.23 8.86
N THR A 183 12.52 -9.75 9.38
CA THR A 183 12.61 -8.52 10.16
C THR A 183 13.91 -7.77 9.88
N ALA A 184 14.14 -6.65 10.55
CA ALA A 184 15.42 -5.95 10.57
C ALA A 184 15.97 -5.89 12.01
N ASP A 185 17.27 -5.62 12.12
CA ASP A 185 17.89 -5.32 13.43
C ASP A 185 17.11 -4.20 14.12
N GLU A 186 17.02 -3.06 13.47
CA GLU A 186 16.27 -1.89 13.90
C GLU A 186 15.59 -1.22 12.69
N GLY A 187 14.59 -0.40 12.94
CA GLY A 187 14.05 0.56 11.97
C GLY A 187 14.42 1.97 12.36
N VAL A 188 14.37 2.90 11.40
CA VAL A 188 14.58 4.33 11.64
C VAL A 188 13.31 5.09 11.30
N ARG A 189 12.82 5.91 12.22
CA ARG A 189 11.59 6.68 12.01
C ARG A 189 11.61 8.01 12.75
N GLY A 190 11.67 9.12 12.03
CA GLY A 190 11.71 10.46 12.63
C GLY A 190 12.96 10.67 13.49
N GLY A 191 14.12 10.17 13.05
CA GLY A 191 15.38 10.21 13.76
C GLY A 191 15.50 9.26 14.95
N LYS A 192 14.50 8.40 15.18
CA LYS A 192 14.49 7.45 16.30
C LYS A 192 14.71 6.02 15.80
N ARG A 193 15.49 5.24 16.54
CA ARG A 193 15.65 3.80 16.30
C ARG A 193 14.51 3.02 16.94
N ILE A 194 13.97 2.05 16.23
CA ILE A 194 12.92 1.14 16.67
C ILE A 194 13.53 -0.27 16.73
N PRO A 195 13.59 -0.93 17.90
CA PRO A 195 14.28 -2.21 18.09
C PRO A 195 13.45 -3.38 17.56
N LEU A 196 13.39 -3.56 16.23
CA LEU A 196 12.50 -4.54 15.60
C LEU A 196 12.84 -5.97 15.96
N LYS A 197 14.13 -6.36 15.88
CA LYS A 197 14.57 -7.71 16.27
C LYS A 197 14.26 -8.02 17.74
N GLN A 198 14.46 -7.04 18.64
CA GLN A 198 14.13 -7.23 20.05
C GLN A 198 12.60 -7.42 20.25
N ASN A 199 11.78 -6.72 19.47
CA ASN A 199 10.32 -6.90 19.51
C ASN A 199 9.94 -8.29 18.98
N VAL A 200 10.59 -8.78 17.93
CA VAL A 200 10.43 -10.14 17.42
C VAL A 200 10.79 -11.15 18.49
N ASP A 201 11.94 -11.03 19.13
CA ASP A 201 12.37 -11.98 20.17
C ASP A 201 11.38 -12.06 21.33
N LYS A 202 10.84 -10.91 21.77
CA LYS A 202 9.78 -10.87 22.80
C LYS A 202 8.51 -11.59 22.34
N ALA A 203 8.09 -11.37 21.09
CA ALA A 203 6.91 -12.03 20.53
C ALA A 203 7.13 -13.55 20.43
N LEU A 204 8.31 -13.97 19.99
CA LEU A 204 8.65 -15.38 19.73
C LEU A 204 8.82 -16.22 21.01
N ALA A 205 8.98 -15.61 22.17
CA ALA A 205 8.96 -16.32 23.46
C ALA A 205 7.67 -17.17 23.64
N SER A 206 6.59 -16.82 22.97
CA SER A 206 5.31 -17.53 22.97
C SER A 206 4.94 -18.16 21.62
N CYS A 207 5.87 -18.19 20.64
CA CYS A 207 5.61 -18.72 19.30
C CYS A 207 6.61 -19.84 18.94
N PRO A 208 6.55 -21.01 19.60
CA PRO A 208 7.55 -22.08 19.45
C PRO A 208 7.59 -22.70 18.05
N ALA A 209 6.55 -22.50 17.23
CA ALA A 209 6.49 -23.01 15.87
C ALA A 209 7.39 -22.24 14.87
N VAL A 210 7.86 -21.05 15.25
CA VAL A 210 8.76 -20.25 14.38
C VAL A 210 10.16 -20.84 14.40
N SER A 211 10.56 -21.37 13.25
CA SER A 211 11.83 -22.06 13.05
C SER A 211 12.88 -21.23 12.32
N SER A 212 12.50 -20.10 11.69
CA SER A 212 13.41 -19.27 10.91
C SER A 212 13.09 -17.78 11.08
N VAL A 213 14.14 -16.98 11.34
CA VAL A 213 14.05 -15.50 11.40
C VAL A 213 15.15 -14.91 10.53
N PHE A 214 14.76 -14.26 9.42
CA PHE A 214 15.67 -13.53 8.56
C PHE A 214 15.80 -12.10 9.07
N VAL A 215 17.02 -11.64 9.34
CA VAL A 215 17.29 -10.34 9.94
C VAL A 215 18.07 -9.45 8.95
N VAL A 216 17.46 -8.37 8.49
CA VAL A 216 18.14 -7.36 7.67
C VAL A 216 18.97 -6.45 8.57
N ARG A 217 20.24 -6.22 8.22
CA ARG A 217 21.12 -5.27 8.90
C ARG A 217 20.85 -3.86 8.36
N ARG A 218 19.92 -3.12 8.99
CA ARG A 218 19.53 -1.75 8.58
C ARG A 218 20.41 -0.68 9.23
N THR A 219 20.67 -0.81 10.53
CA THR A 219 21.42 0.18 11.30
C THR A 219 22.75 -0.33 11.83
N GLY A 220 22.96 -1.63 11.80
CA GLY A 220 24.11 -2.30 12.41
C GLY A 220 24.06 -2.31 13.94
N GLY A 221 22.86 -2.18 14.53
CA GLY A 221 22.67 -2.27 15.98
C GLY A 221 22.93 -3.70 16.50
N ASP A 222 23.34 -3.79 17.77
CA ASP A 222 23.50 -5.07 18.44
C ASP A 222 22.15 -5.74 18.66
N VAL A 223 22.04 -7.02 18.32
CA VAL A 223 20.82 -7.81 18.48
C VAL A 223 21.11 -9.14 19.17
N SER A 224 20.17 -9.61 19.97
CA SER A 224 20.20 -10.98 20.49
C SER A 224 20.06 -11.97 19.36
N TRP A 225 20.74 -13.12 19.47
CA TRP A 225 20.80 -14.12 18.43
C TRP A 225 20.45 -15.51 18.95
N ALA A 226 19.57 -16.20 18.26
CA ALA A 226 19.21 -17.58 18.54
C ALA A 226 19.79 -18.50 17.45
N GLU A 227 20.84 -19.24 17.80
CA GLU A 227 21.49 -20.16 16.87
C GLU A 227 20.51 -21.17 16.26
N GLY A 228 20.70 -21.45 14.97
CA GLY A 228 19.83 -22.36 14.20
C GLY A 228 18.50 -21.77 13.74
N ARG A 229 17.98 -20.75 14.44
CA ARG A 229 16.74 -20.04 14.08
C ARG A 229 17.02 -18.75 13.30
N ASP A 230 17.93 -17.92 13.79
CA ASP A 230 18.19 -16.58 13.27
C ASP A 230 19.25 -16.64 12.15
N LEU A 231 19.04 -15.85 11.09
CA LEU A 231 19.93 -15.76 9.94
C LEU A 231 20.07 -14.29 9.52
N TRP A 232 21.28 -13.87 9.21
CA TRP A 232 21.45 -12.61 8.52
C TRP A 232 20.87 -12.69 7.11
N TYR A 233 20.00 -11.76 6.76
CA TYR A 233 19.34 -11.70 5.46
C TYR A 233 20.38 -11.73 4.31
N HIS A 234 21.39 -10.87 4.37
CA HIS A 234 22.42 -10.76 3.34
C HIS A 234 23.22 -12.07 3.19
N GLU A 235 23.59 -12.74 4.29
CA GLU A 235 24.33 -14.01 4.22
C GLU A 235 23.48 -15.13 3.58
N ALA A 236 22.19 -15.17 3.91
CA ALA A 236 21.26 -16.14 3.34
C ALA A 236 20.99 -15.89 1.86
N THR A 237 20.92 -14.61 1.43
CA THR A 237 20.64 -14.24 0.04
C THR A 237 21.91 -14.27 -0.84
N ASP A 238 23.08 -13.89 -0.33
CA ASP A 238 24.33 -13.87 -1.11
C ASP A 238 24.77 -15.28 -1.53
N ASN A 239 24.41 -16.29 -0.74
CA ASN A 239 24.67 -17.69 -1.05
C ASN A 239 23.56 -18.36 -1.88
N ALA A 240 22.47 -17.66 -2.20
CA ALA A 240 21.35 -18.19 -2.97
C ALA A 240 21.47 -17.83 -4.47
N GLY A 241 20.99 -18.74 -5.33
CA GLY A 241 20.93 -18.48 -6.76
C GLY A 241 19.98 -17.33 -7.10
N ASP A 242 20.27 -16.62 -8.18
CA ASP A 242 19.52 -15.44 -8.66
C ASP A 242 18.47 -15.79 -9.74
N ASP A 243 18.21 -17.06 -9.95
CA ASP A 243 17.10 -17.60 -10.75
C ASP A 243 16.18 -18.45 -9.86
N CYS A 244 14.89 -18.17 -9.94
CA CYS A 244 13.85 -18.88 -9.20
C CYS A 244 12.57 -18.90 -10.04
N ILE A 245 12.18 -20.06 -10.54
CA ILE A 245 10.99 -20.23 -11.37
C ILE A 245 9.76 -19.86 -10.55
N PRO A 246 8.87 -18.95 -11.07
CA PRO A 246 7.65 -18.58 -10.39
C PRO A 246 6.67 -19.76 -10.28
N GLU A 247 6.14 -19.99 -9.09
CA GLU A 247 5.14 -21.04 -8.82
C GLU A 247 3.81 -20.72 -9.50
N PRO A 248 3.22 -21.64 -10.29
CA PRO A 248 1.87 -21.47 -10.81
C PRO A 248 0.84 -21.44 -9.68
N MET A 249 0.08 -20.33 -9.58
CA MET A 249 -0.96 -20.12 -8.58
C MET A 249 -2.32 -20.08 -9.24
N GLU A 250 -3.30 -20.80 -8.68
CA GLU A 250 -4.70 -20.62 -9.05
C GLU A 250 -5.15 -19.18 -8.73
N ALA A 251 -6.09 -18.65 -9.52
CA ALA A 251 -6.60 -17.29 -9.29
C ALA A 251 -7.17 -17.07 -7.88
N GLU A 252 -7.73 -18.12 -7.28
CA GLU A 252 -8.31 -18.10 -5.93
C GLU A 252 -7.32 -18.59 -4.84
N ASP A 253 -6.10 -18.98 -5.19
CA ASP A 253 -5.09 -19.30 -4.19
C ASP A 253 -4.82 -18.09 -3.29
N PRO A 254 -4.63 -18.30 -1.97
CA PRO A 254 -4.28 -17.25 -1.03
C PRO A 254 -3.00 -16.51 -1.42
N LEU A 255 -3.02 -15.19 -1.37
CA LEU A 255 -1.88 -14.33 -1.66
C LEU A 255 -1.27 -13.74 -0.39
N PHE A 256 -2.10 -13.10 0.42
CA PHE A 256 -1.65 -12.51 1.69
C PHE A 256 -2.78 -12.39 2.71
N ILE A 257 -2.39 -12.22 3.98
CA ILE A 257 -3.28 -11.95 5.09
C ILE A 257 -2.95 -10.59 5.67
N LEU A 258 -3.96 -9.70 5.76
CA LEU A 258 -3.83 -8.42 6.46
C LEU A 258 -4.82 -8.34 7.60
N TYR A 259 -4.33 -7.86 8.74
CA TYR A 259 -5.13 -7.73 9.95
C TYR A 259 -5.75 -6.34 10.07
N THR A 260 -7.05 -6.33 10.28
CA THR A 260 -7.81 -5.10 10.58
C THR A 260 -8.17 -5.04 12.05
N SER A 261 -8.35 -3.82 12.59
CA SER A 261 -8.93 -3.63 13.92
C SER A 261 -10.38 -4.12 13.93
N GLY A 262 -10.60 -5.33 14.47
CA GLY A 262 -11.96 -5.89 14.57
C GLY A 262 -12.83 -5.11 15.55
N SER A 263 -14.14 -5.09 15.34
CA SER A 263 -15.13 -4.51 16.25
C SER A 263 -15.15 -5.18 17.64
N THR A 264 -14.54 -6.35 17.77
CA THR A 264 -14.49 -7.17 19.01
C THR A 264 -13.17 -7.02 19.77
N GLY A 265 -12.30 -6.08 19.40
CA GLY A 265 -11.00 -5.84 20.04
C GLY A 265 -9.87 -6.77 19.59
N LYS A 266 -10.15 -7.98 19.08
CA LYS A 266 -9.12 -8.84 18.50
C LYS A 266 -8.96 -8.53 17.00
N PRO A 267 -7.73 -8.44 16.49
CA PRO A 267 -7.48 -8.28 15.06
C PRO A 267 -8.09 -9.45 14.27
N LYS A 268 -8.69 -9.14 13.11
CA LYS A 268 -9.22 -10.15 12.19
C LYS A 268 -8.37 -10.18 10.94
N GLY A 269 -7.85 -11.35 10.58
CA GLY A 269 -7.11 -11.58 9.34
C GLY A 269 -8.08 -11.57 8.14
N VAL A 270 -7.82 -10.69 7.18
CA VAL A 270 -8.51 -10.67 5.89
C VAL A 270 -7.60 -11.35 4.89
N LEU A 271 -8.08 -12.47 4.33
CA LEU A 271 -7.37 -13.20 3.28
C LEU A 271 -7.70 -12.58 1.93
N HIS A 272 -6.66 -12.27 1.17
CA HIS A 272 -6.76 -11.82 -0.22
C HIS A 272 -6.29 -12.93 -1.15
N THR A 273 -7.01 -13.16 -2.26
CA THR A 273 -6.66 -14.14 -3.28
C THR A 273 -5.85 -13.53 -4.41
N THR A 274 -5.24 -14.36 -5.24
CA THR A 274 -4.17 -13.98 -6.18
C THR A 274 -4.68 -13.18 -7.38
N GLY A 275 -5.57 -13.77 -8.19
CA GLY A 275 -5.92 -13.21 -9.50
C GLY A 275 -6.77 -11.95 -9.43
N GLY A 276 -7.88 -12.00 -8.69
CA GLY A 276 -8.82 -10.88 -8.57
C GLY A 276 -8.19 -9.66 -7.92
N TYR A 277 -7.39 -9.87 -6.87
CA TYR A 277 -6.70 -8.78 -6.20
C TYR A 277 -5.67 -8.09 -7.11
N LEU A 278 -4.81 -8.87 -7.80
CA LEU A 278 -3.80 -8.30 -8.68
C LEU A 278 -4.44 -7.52 -9.84
N LEU A 279 -5.50 -8.07 -10.44
CA LEU A 279 -6.23 -7.38 -11.51
C LEU A 279 -6.79 -6.05 -11.03
N GLN A 280 -7.46 -6.03 -9.86
CA GLN A 280 -8.01 -4.80 -9.30
C GLN A 280 -6.91 -3.76 -9.01
N ALA A 281 -5.80 -4.17 -8.39
CA ALA A 281 -4.69 -3.26 -8.08
C ALA A 281 -4.07 -2.68 -9.36
N THR A 282 -3.86 -3.52 -10.38
CA THR A 282 -3.30 -3.13 -11.68
C THR A 282 -4.20 -2.15 -12.41
N MET A 283 -5.49 -2.48 -12.53
CA MET A 283 -6.47 -1.66 -13.23
C MET A 283 -6.69 -0.31 -12.54
N THR A 284 -6.91 -0.32 -11.23
CA THR A 284 -7.17 0.91 -10.46
C THR A 284 -5.95 1.82 -10.42
N PHE A 285 -4.74 1.25 -10.34
CA PHE A 285 -3.52 2.05 -10.45
C PHE A 285 -3.45 2.80 -11.78
N LYS A 286 -3.66 2.10 -12.90
CA LYS A 286 -3.61 2.73 -14.23
C LYS A 286 -4.70 3.78 -14.45
N VAL A 287 -5.93 3.45 -14.04
CA VAL A 287 -7.12 4.26 -14.37
C VAL A 287 -7.34 5.40 -13.37
N VAL A 288 -7.27 5.11 -12.05
CA VAL A 288 -7.60 6.13 -11.03
C VAL A 288 -6.52 7.18 -10.89
N PHE A 289 -5.25 6.76 -11.00
CA PHE A 289 -4.13 7.70 -10.93
C PHE A 289 -3.75 8.28 -12.29
N ASP A 290 -4.38 7.82 -13.38
CA ASP A 290 -4.07 8.26 -14.76
C ASP A 290 -2.56 8.13 -15.05
N TYR A 291 -1.97 7.03 -14.56
CA TYR A 291 -0.54 6.79 -14.64
C TYR A 291 -0.07 6.65 -16.09
N ARG A 292 1.03 7.29 -16.43
CA ARG A 292 1.72 7.22 -17.72
C ARG A 292 3.12 6.66 -17.55
N ASP A 293 3.58 5.95 -18.55
CA ASP A 293 4.89 5.33 -18.54
C ASP A 293 6.00 6.37 -18.31
N GLY A 294 6.92 6.03 -17.41
CA GLY A 294 8.02 6.90 -17.01
C GLY A 294 7.72 7.89 -15.88
N GLU A 295 6.45 8.03 -15.47
CA GLU A 295 6.11 8.86 -14.33
C GLU A 295 6.53 8.21 -13.00
N VAL A 296 7.00 9.04 -12.06
CA VAL A 296 7.30 8.63 -10.70
C VAL A 296 6.03 8.72 -9.85
N PHE A 297 5.59 7.60 -9.32
CA PHE A 297 4.46 7.50 -8.43
C PHE A 297 4.90 7.34 -6.98
N TRP A 298 4.36 8.16 -6.08
CA TRP A 298 4.64 8.07 -4.65
C TRP A 298 3.37 7.91 -3.83
N CYS A 299 3.25 6.76 -3.16
CA CYS A 299 2.25 6.51 -2.12
C CYS A 299 2.91 6.58 -0.73
N THR A 300 2.40 7.42 0.16
CA THR A 300 2.95 7.60 1.52
C THR A 300 2.41 6.62 2.55
N ALA A 301 1.70 5.59 2.12
CA ALA A 301 1.23 4.54 3.01
C ALA A 301 2.40 3.64 3.45
N ASP A 302 2.20 2.87 4.49
CA ASP A 302 3.09 1.80 4.92
C ASP A 302 2.61 0.46 4.30
N VAL A 303 3.55 -0.43 3.95
CA VAL A 303 3.21 -1.76 3.43
C VAL A 303 2.47 -2.65 4.43
N GLY A 304 2.46 -2.31 5.71
CA GLY A 304 1.60 -2.93 6.72
C GLY A 304 0.10 -2.67 6.53
N TRP A 305 -0.30 -1.87 5.53
CA TRP A 305 -1.68 -1.56 5.18
C TRP A 305 -2.00 -1.99 3.76
N VAL A 306 -3.27 -2.30 3.46
CA VAL A 306 -3.69 -2.70 2.11
C VAL A 306 -3.38 -1.64 1.06
N THR A 307 -3.40 -0.35 1.42
CA THR A 307 -3.02 0.75 0.53
C THR A 307 -1.56 0.64 0.11
N GLY A 308 -0.65 0.29 1.03
CA GLY A 308 0.76 0.06 0.73
C GLY A 308 0.98 -1.16 -0.15
N HIS A 309 0.30 -2.28 0.13
CA HIS A 309 0.32 -3.45 -0.74
C HIS A 309 -0.09 -3.10 -2.18
N SER A 310 -1.25 -2.45 -2.33
CA SER A 310 -1.86 -2.17 -3.63
C SER A 310 -1.13 -1.08 -4.42
N TYR A 311 -0.61 -0.04 -3.74
CA TYR A 311 -0.14 1.18 -4.41
C TYR A 311 1.30 1.59 -4.07
N ILE A 312 2.08 0.71 -3.43
CA ILE A 312 3.55 0.80 -3.40
C ILE A 312 4.15 -0.37 -4.17
N VAL A 313 3.62 -1.59 -3.97
CA VAL A 313 4.20 -2.81 -4.52
C VAL A 313 3.42 -3.29 -5.75
N TYR A 314 2.24 -3.88 -5.57
CA TYR A 314 1.60 -4.68 -6.61
C TYR A 314 1.06 -3.87 -7.80
N GLY A 315 0.27 -2.84 -7.58
CA GLY A 315 -0.32 -2.03 -8.64
C GLY A 315 0.71 -1.31 -9.51
N PRO A 316 1.65 -0.55 -8.90
CA PRO A 316 2.71 0.09 -9.67
C PRO A 316 3.58 -0.90 -10.44
N LEU A 317 4.13 -1.93 -9.79
CA LEU A 317 5.06 -2.86 -10.41
C LEU A 317 4.37 -3.70 -11.50
N ALA A 318 3.12 -4.13 -11.31
CA ALA A 318 2.37 -4.80 -12.36
C ALA A 318 2.11 -3.92 -13.61
N ASN A 319 2.20 -2.61 -13.48
CA ASN A 319 2.13 -1.67 -14.61
C ASN A 319 3.50 -1.26 -15.16
N GLY A 320 4.60 -1.82 -14.69
CA GLY A 320 5.95 -1.43 -15.09
C GLY A 320 6.31 0.00 -14.66
N ALA A 321 5.75 0.48 -13.56
CA ALA A 321 5.91 1.85 -13.07
C ALA A 321 7.15 2.04 -12.20
N ILE A 322 7.51 3.31 -11.99
CA ILE A 322 8.51 3.73 -11.00
C ILE A 322 7.77 4.05 -9.71
N SER A 323 7.92 3.21 -8.68
CA SER A 323 7.29 3.39 -7.38
C SER A 323 8.28 3.93 -6.36
N LEU A 324 7.90 5.00 -5.65
CA LEU A 324 8.72 5.55 -4.57
C LEU A 324 8.25 5.02 -3.22
N MET A 325 9.19 4.46 -2.46
CA MET A 325 9.02 3.93 -1.10
C MET A 325 9.77 4.83 -0.12
N PHE A 326 9.10 5.27 0.94
CA PHE A 326 9.63 6.23 1.90
C PHE A 326 9.64 5.66 3.32
N GLU A 327 10.81 5.58 3.94
CA GLU A 327 10.98 5.07 5.31
C GLU A 327 10.62 6.11 6.38
N GLY A 328 10.74 7.41 6.05
CA GLY A 328 10.63 8.49 7.00
C GLY A 328 9.21 8.90 7.40
N VAL A 329 9.14 10.07 8.03
CA VAL A 329 7.88 10.72 8.45
C VAL A 329 7.75 12.11 7.82
N PRO A 330 6.52 12.67 7.71
CA PRO A 330 6.30 13.91 6.96
C PRO A 330 6.94 15.16 7.57
N ASN A 331 7.37 15.11 8.83
CA ASN A 331 7.84 16.25 9.62
C ASN A 331 9.27 16.07 10.16
N TYR A 332 10.06 15.16 9.61
CA TYR A 332 11.46 14.95 9.96
C TYR A 332 12.35 14.96 8.72
N PRO A 333 13.48 15.68 8.73
CA PRO A 333 13.99 16.51 9.82
C PRO A 333 13.19 17.81 10.06
N ASP A 334 12.36 18.20 9.09
CA ASP A 334 11.46 19.35 9.20
C ASP A 334 10.16 19.14 8.40
N THR A 335 9.22 20.07 8.51
CA THR A 335 7.89 19.97 7.90
C THR A 335 7.86 20.14 6.38
N SER A 336 9.00 20.42 5.75
CA SER A 336 9.14 20.47 4.29
C SER A 336 9.50 19.13 3.66
N ARG A 337 9.72 18.08 4.49
CA ARG A 337 10.25 16.79 4.07
C ARG A 337 9.53 16.16 2.86
N PHE A 338 8.21 16.16 2.85
CA PHE A 338 7.47 15.62 1.72
C PHE A 338 7.73 16.38 0.41
N TRP A 339 7.86 17.69 0.50
CA TRP A 339 8.15 18.53 -0.67
C TRP A 339 9.58 18.35 -1.16
N GLN A 340 10.53 18.14 -0.24
CA GLN A 340 11.91 17.80 -0.58
C GLN A 340 11.98 16.47 -1.35
N VAL A 341 11.23 15.46 -0.92
CA VAL A 341 11.12 14.17 -1.62
C VAL A 341 10.50 14.35 -3.01
N VAL A 342 9.40 15.12 -3.11
CA VAL A 342 8.76 15.42 -4.40
C VAL A 342 9.74 16.09 -5.36
N ASP A 343 10.50 17.09 -4.90
CA ASP A 343 11.44 17.80 -5.74
C ASP A 343 12.70 16.98 -6.06
N LYS A 344 13.22 16.18 -5.11
CA LYS A 344 14.40 15.33 -5.28
C LYS A 344 14.16 14.24 -6.32
N HIS A 345 13.04 13.56 -6.23
CA HIS A 345 12.70 12.41 -7.09
C HIS A 345 11.79 12.77 -8.27
N GLN A 346 11.48 14.06 -8.48
CA GLN A 346 10.62 14.54 -9.57
C GLN A 346 9.28 13.81 -9.61
N VAL A 347 8.64 13.65 -8.44
CA VAL A 347 7.38 12.90 -8.29
C VAL A 347 6.26 13.54 -9.13
N ASN A 348 5.69 12.74 -10.02
CA ASN A 348 4.59 13.15 -10.90
C ASN A 348 3.22 12.94 -10.22
N ILE A 349 3.05 11.83 -9.52
CA ILE A 349 1.80 11.46 -8.86
C ILE A 349 2.05 11.25 -7.38
N PHE A 350 1.37 12.03 -6.53
CA PHE A 350 1.49 11.98 -5.08
C PHE A 350 0.18 11.53 -4.43
N TYR A 351 0.21 10.36 -3.81
CA TYR A 351 -0.93 9.75 -3.12
C TYR A 351 -0.68 9.67 -1.61
N THR A 352 -1.51 10.34 -0.82
CA THR A 352 -1.31 10.41 0.64
C THR A 352 -2.62 10.37 1.43
N ALA A 353 -2.50 10.18 2.74
CA ALA A 353 -3.65 10.15 3.65
C ALA A 353 -4.12 11.56 4.04
N PRO A 354 -5.44 11.79 4.22
CA PRO A 354 -5.98 13.08 4.70
C PRO A 354 -5.41 13.51 6.05
N THR A 355 -5.04 12.57 6.91
CA THR A 355 -4.41 12.83 8.20
C THR A 355 -3.02 13.45 8.06
N ALA A 356 -2.22 12.99 7.10
CA ALA A 356 -0.92 13.57 6.79
C ALA A 356 -1.07 15.00 6.27
N LEU A 357 -1.99 15.24 5.34
CA LEU A 357 -2.28 16.59 4.83
C LEU A 357 -2.71 17.55 5.95
N ARG A 358 -3.59 17.12 6.86
CA ARG A 358 -4.02 17.94 7.99
C ARG A 358 -2.89 18.26 8.96
N ALA A 359 -1.97 17.31 9.16
CA ALA A 359 -0.77 17.56 9.96
C ALA A 359 0.13 18.62 9.31
N LEU A 360 0.42 18.46 8.03
CA LEU A 360 1.21 19.43 7.25
C LEU A 360 0.55 20.82 7.19
N MET A 361 -0.79 20.90 7.03
CA MET A 361 -1.51 22.17 7.03
C MET A 361 -1.41 22.94 8.36
N ARG A 362 -1.36 22.24 9.48
CA ARG A 362 -1.17 22.89 10.79
C ARG A 362 0.20 23.55 10.91
N GLU A 363 1.21 22.89 10.38
CA GLU A 363 2.59 23.38 10.41
C GLU A 363 2.87 24.43 9.33
N ALA A 364 2.25 24.34 8.15
CA ALA A 364 2.42 25.29 7.06
C ALA A 364 2.07 26.73 7.44
N ARG A 365 1.15 26.94 8.39
CA ARG A 365 0.84 28.27 8.93
C ARG A 365 2.01 28.92 9.66
N ARG A 366 3.01 28.14 10.11
CA ARG A 366 4.21 28.60 10.79
C ARG A 366 5.38 28.87 9.82
N HIS A 367 5.38 28.25 8.65
CA HIS A 367 6.53 28.22 7.73
C HIS A 367 6.17 28.57 6.27
N CYS A 368 5.23 29.46 6.02
CA CYS A 368 4.81 29.87 4.68
C CYS A 368 5.92 30.67 3.95
N ARG A 369 7.10 30.07 3.73
CA ARG A 369 8.13 30.50 2.79
C ARG A 369 8.47 29.34 1.86
N VAL A 370 7.63 29.21 0.86
CA VAL A 370 7.95 28.80 -0.52
C VAL A 370 8.98 27.69 -0.70
N LEU A 371 8.51 26.45 -0.67
CA LEU A 371 9.11 25.43 -1.52
C LEU A 371 8.28 25.39 -2.82
N ARG A 372 8.98 25.52 -3.95
CA ARG A 372 8.38 25.41 -5.27
C ARG A 372 8.35 23.92 -5.63
N ALA A 373 7.32 23.20 -5.25
CA ALA A 373 7.07 21.86 -5.81
C ALA A 373 6.85 22.03 -7.33
N LYS A 374 7.89 21.78 -8.11
CA LYS A 374 7.88 22.03 -9.56
C LYS A 374 7.30 20.85 -10.35
N ALA A 375 7.30 19.65 -9.78
CA ALA A 375 7.10 18.42 -10.51
C ALA A 375 5.74 17.74 -10.30
N CYS A 376 5.02 18.00 -9.21
CA CYS A 376 3.81 17.25 -8.89
C CYS A 376 2.61 17.65 -9.76
N ALA A 377 2.18 16.74 -10.64
CA ALA A 377 1.04 16.93 -11.55
C ALA A 377 -0.30 16.49 -10.96
N CYS A 378 -0.30 15.51 -10.04
CA CYS A 378 -1.53 14.92 -9.50
C CYS A 378 -1.44 14.63 -8.00
N TRP A 379 -2.48 15.03 -7.26
CA TRP A 379 -2.64 14.74 -5.84
C TRP A 379 -3.88 13.89 -5.63
N ALA A 380 -3.72 12.76 -4.97
CA ALA A 380 -4.81 11.93 -4.54
C ALA A 380 -4.75 11.69 -3.03
N ALA A 381 -5.88 11.77 -2.35
CA ALA A 381 -5.98 11.48 -0.92
C ALA A 381 -6.92 10.31 -0.67
N SER A 382 -6.48 9.34 0.12
CA SER A 382 -7.32 8.21 0.51
C SER A 382 -8.50 8.68 1.37
N ALA A 383 -9.71 8.21 1.06
CA ALA A 383 -10.90 8.51 1.84
C ALA A 383 -10.86 7.75 3.17
N SER A 384 -10.48 8.41 4.27
CA SER A 384 -10.86 7.93 5.59
C SER A 384 -12.23 8.49 5.95
N ARG A 385 -13.15 7.67 6.48
CA ARG A 385 -14.41 8.14 7.06
C ARG A 385 -14.10 9.14 8.18
N SER A 386 -14.11 10.40 7.86
CA SER A 386 -14.15 11.47 8.84
C SER A 386 -15.27 12.41 8.42
N THR A 387 -16.22 12.57 9.31
CA THR A 387 -17.25 13.60 9.20
C THR A 387 -16.66 14.90 8.69
N PRO A 388 -17.22 15.52 7.64
CA PRO A 388 -16.73 16.79 7.14
C PRO A 388 -17.06 17.87 8.16
N LYS A 389 -16.04 18.38 8.89
CA LYS A 389 -16.13 19.76 9.33
C LYS A 389 -15.86 20.62 8.09
N PRO A 390 -16.70 21.64 7.80
CA PRO A 390 -16.48 22.50 6.65
C PRO A 390 -15.13 23.18 6.80
N GLY A 391 -14.19 22.84 5.91
CA GLY A 391 -12.90 23.52 5.80
C GLY A 391 -13.12 24.89 5.19
N ASN A 392 -13.39 25.90 6.02
CA ASN A 392 -13.13 27.28 5.66
C ASN A 392 -11.61 27.48 5.63
N GLY A 393 -11.05 27.52 4.49
CA GLY A 393 -9.65 27.85 4.45
C GLY A 393 -9.02 27.74 3.10
N ILE A 394 -9.26 28.68 2.27
CA ILE A 394 -8.36 29.64 1.65
C ILE A 394 -9.26 30.71 1.06
N SER A 395 -9.74 31.58 1.91
CA SER A 395 -10.22 32.89 1.48
C SER A 395 -9.39 33.92 2.26
N ARG A 396 -8.62 34.69 1.52
CA ARG A 396 -8.02 35.92 2.04
C ARG A 396 -9.18 36.85 2.49
N LYS A 397 -9.25 37.13 3.78
CA LYS A 397 -9.84 38.37 4.27
C LYS A 397 -8.82 39.06 5.14
N SER A 398 -8.30 40.14 4.60
CA SER A 398 -7.68 41.23 5.33
C SER A 398 -8.72 41.92 6.19
N GLY A 399 -8.37 42.24 7.44
CA GLY A 399 -8.97 43.39 8.09
C GLY A 399 -9.69 43.20 9.41
N LYS A 400 -9.01 43.65 10.44
CA LYS A 400 -9.43 44.36 11.65
C LYS A 400 -9.97 43.57 12.86
N SER A 401 -9.26 43.87 13.92
CA SER A 401 -9.40 43.61 15.34
C SER A 401 -10.77 43.89 15.94
N ALA A 402 -11.19 43.02 16.87
CA ALA A 402 -11.80 43.41 18.14
C ALA A 402 -11.66 42.24 19.15
N ALA A 403 -11.22 42.54 20.34
CA ALA A 403 -11.02 41.64 21.45
C ALA A 403 -12.23 41.73 22.44
N PRO A 404 -12.22 41.12 23.64
CA PRO A 404 -13.02 39.94 23.97
C PRO A 404 -14.06 40.24 25.09
N SER A 405 -15.00 39.35 25.34
CA SER A 405 -15.70 39.31 26.64
C SER A 405 -16.08 37.90 27.07
N SER A 406 -15.46 37.51 28.17
CA SER A 406 -15.94 36.81 29.40
C SER A 406 -16.85 35.58 29.33
N ILE A 407 -16.36 34.57 30.02
CA ILE A 407 -16.90 33.30 30.57
C ILE A 407 -18.13 33.55 31.48
N PRO A 408 -19.07 32.57 31.66
CA PRO A 408 -18.90 31.65 32.75
C PRO A 408 -19.30 30.17 32.51
N GLY A 409 -18.77 29.36 33.41
CA GLY A 409 -18.78 27.92 33.42
C GLY A 409 -20.10 27.21 33.75
N GLY A 410 -20.12 25.92 33.49
CA GLY A 410 -21.15 24.95 33.86
C GLY A 410 -20.62 23.52 33.76
N ARG A 411 -20.67 22.80 34.87
CA ARG A 411 -20.23 21.41 35.06
C ARG A 411 -21.13 20.40 34.30
N PRO A 412 -20.61 19.21 33.94
CA PRO A 412 -21.37 18.17 33.29
C PRO A 412 -22.18 17.31 34.24
N LYS A 413 -23.33 16.80 33.77
CA LYS A 413 -24.11 15.72 34.39
C LYS A 413 -24.12 14.47 33.47
N PRO A 414 -24.38 13.26 34.03
CA PRO A 414 -23.98 12.00 33.45
C PRO A 414 -25.01 11.39 32.48
N ALA A 415 -24.51 10.38 31.74
CA ALA A 415 -25.14 9.60 30.70
C ALA A 415 -26.49 8.95 31.11
N ALA A 416 -27.45 8.97 30.17
CA ALA A 416 -28.58 8.07 30.13
C ALA A 416 -28.44 7.14 28.93
N SER A 417 -28.49 5.84 29.20
CA SER A 417 -28.56 4.75 28.26
C SER A 417 -29.82 4.85 27.40
N CYS A 418 -29.68 4.76 26.09
CA CYS A 418 -30.79 4.51 25.19
C CYS A 418 -30.44 3.38 24.23
N SER A 419 -30.96 2.19 24.56
CA SER A 419 -30.97 1.01 23.71
C SER A 419 -31.99 1.22 22.59
N HIS A 420 -31.54 1.34 21.34
CA HIS A 420 -32.41 1.18 20.19
C HIS A 420 -31.85 0.10 19.27
N ARG A 421 -32.59 -1.01 19.20
CA ARG A 421 -32.45 -2.06 18.20
C ARG A 421 -32.74 -1.47 16.82
N PHE A 422 -31.83 -1.61 15.88
CA PHE A 422 -32.07 -1.45 14.47
C PHE A 422 -32.07 -2.82 13.79
N PRO A 423 -33.07 -3.11 12.93
CA PRO A 423 -33.12 -4.38 12.20
C PRO A 423 -32.02 -4.40 11.13
N ALA A 424 -31.37 -5.56 11.03
CA ALA A 424 -30.44 -5.89 9.97
C ALA A 424 -31.16 -5.84 8.61
N ARG A 425 -30.77 -4.90 7.75
CA ARG A 425 -31.02 -5.00 6.31
C ARG A 425 -29.69 -5.30 5.64
N SER A 426 -29.57 -6.52 5.18
CA SER A 426 -28.56 -6.99 4.25
C SER A 426 -28.79 -6.32 2.90
N HIS A 427 -27.92 -5.38 2.53
CA HIS A 427 -27.73 -4.99 1.15
C HIS A 427 -26.27 -5.27 0.78
N SER A 428 -26.03 -6.47 0.26
CA SER A 428 -24.87 -6.78 -0.55
C SER A 428 -25.08 -6.08 -1.89
N SER A 429 -24.51 -4.90 -2.04
CA SER A 429 -24.35 -4.29 -3.36
C SER A 429 -23.19 -5.00 -4.07
N PRO A 430 -23.33 -5.34 -5.38
CA PRO A 430 -22.21 -5.81 -6.17
C PRO A 430 -21.10 -4.75 -6.10
N VAL A 431 -19.85 -5.20 -6.07
CA VAL A 431 -18.67 -4.31 -6.09
C VAL A 431 -18.69 -3.58 -7.43
N ALA A 432 -19.32 -2.43 -7.46
CA ALA A 432 -19.22 -1.51 -8.57
C ALA A 432 -17.73 -1.10 -8.69
N PRO A 433 -17.18 -1.00 -9.90
CA PRO A 433 -15.90 -0.37 -10.10
C PRO A 433 -15.94 0.98 -9.39
N PRO A 434 -14.84 1.41 -8.75
CA PRO A 434 -14.85 2.69 -8.05
C PRO A 434 -15.32 3.77 -9.03
N SER A 435 -16.42 4.42 -8.73
CA SER A 435 -16.77 5.65 -9.41
C SER A 435 -15.54 6.55 -9.33
N PRO A 436 -15.18 7.29 -10.39
CA PRO A 436 -14.13 8.29 -10.29
C PRO A 436 -14.45 9.10 -9.07
N CYS A 437 -13.68 8.90 -8.02
CA CYS A 437 -13.96 9.50 -6.75
C CYS A 437 -14.05 11.00 -7.01
N SER A 438 -15.19 11.63 -6.65
CA SER A 438 -15.35 13.09 -6.66
C SER A 438 -14.30 13.78 -5.77
N ALA A 439 -13.38 13.04 -5.18
CA ALA A 439 -12.22 13.47 -4.43
C ALA A 439 -10.91 13.48 -5.26
N CYS A 440 -10.88 13.01 -6.51
CA CYS A 440 -9.77 13.27 -7.44
C CYS A 440 -9.90 14.70 -7.99
N ASN A 441 -9.87 15.68 -7.09
CA ASN A 441 -9.66 17.06 -7.48
C ASN A 441 -8.18 17.22 -7.78
N ARG A 442 -7.82 17.23 -9.05
CA ARG A 442 -6.52 17.70 -9.51
C ARG A 442 -6.42 19.20 -9.16
N TYR A 443 -5.74 19.51 -8.07
CA TYR A 443 -5.31 20.87 -7.82
C TYR A 443 -4.06 21.15 -8.66
N CYS A 444 -4.25 21.55 -9.91
CA CYS A 444 -3.18 22.16 -10.68
C CYS A 444 -2.91 23.56 -10.12
N TRP A 445 -1.75 23.78 -9.55
CA TRP A 445 -1.20 25.11 -9.33
C TRP A 445 -0.70 25.65 -10.67
N THR A 446 -1.58 26.29 -11.45
CA THR A 446 -1.12 27.09 -12.57
C THR A 446 -0.60 28.41 -12.03
N LYS A 447 0.70 28.66 -12.21
CA LYS A 447 1.26 30.00 -12.17
C LYS A 447 0.55 30.84 -13.21
N LYS A 448 -0.13 31.93 -12.79
CA LYS A 448 -0.23 33.09 -13.63
C LYS A 448 1.15 33.76 -13.70
N ALA A 449 1.77 33.68 -14.87
CA ALA A 449 2.85 34.57 -15.21
C ALA A 449 2.27 35.98 -15.38
N SER A 450 2.75 36.91 -14.66
CA SER A 450 2.79 38.34 -14.97
C SER A 450 4.16 38.84 -14.60
#